data_075e0f9a1862f34aa7e2803bcde39f4f
#
_entry.id   075e0f9a1862f34aa7e2803bcde39f4f
#
_cell.length_a   1.000
_cell.length_b   1.000
_cell.length_c   1.000
_cell.angle_alpha   90.00
_cell.angle_beta   90.00
_cell.angle_gamma   90.00
#
_symmetry.space_group_name_H-M   'P 1'
#
loop_
_entity.id
_entity.type
_entity.pdbx_description
1 polymer ?
#
loop_
_entity_poly.entity_id
_entity_poly.type
_entity_poly.pdbx_seq_one_letter_code
_entity_poly.pdbx_strand_id
1 'polypeptide(L)'
;GNVKYIIVDGQQRIRSVLDFIDGKFSMDEKESPDFYGTDFNGLTIEQKKAFFQYNFVVRILPDVNDVELRAIFQRLNKNVVALNKQELRQATYSGPFIRLMNTISDKEVFSKIGLFTPNDVRRMLDVEYISELTIALLNGIQNKKDKLENYYQLYEEDFSQEEDVKEIYDVVLGELQKILPNISS
;
A
#
# COMPACT_ATOMS: atom_id res chain seq x y z
N GLY A 1 -16.20 -6.14 -24.54
CA GLY A 1 -15.69 -5.11 -23.66
C GLY A 1 -14.92 -5.74 -22.51
N ASN A 2 -13.80 -5.17 -22.11
CA ASN A 2 -13.06 -5.66 -20.93
C ASN A 2 -13.88 -5.38 -19.68
N VAL A 3 -14.24 -6.42 -18.94
CA VAL A 3 -14.87 -6.30 -17.64
C VAL A 3 -13.77 -5.90 -16.65
N LYS A 4 -13.93 -4.76 -15.97
CA LYS A 4 -13.00 -4.26 -14.97
C LYS A 4 -13.51 -4.65 -13.59
N TYR A 5 -12.71 -5.39 -12.82
CA TYR A 5 -13.02 -5.79 -11.46
C TYR A 5 -12.26 -4.92 -10.46
N ILE A 6 -12.88 -4.66 -9.33
CA ILE A 6 -12.27 -3.97 -8.19
C ILE A 6 -12.11 -5.00 -7.07
N ILE A 7 -10.91 -5.04 -6.47
CA ILE A 7 -10.65 -5.95 -5.35
C ILE A 7 -11.22 -5.32 -4.09
N VAL A 8 -12.21 -5.99 -3.49
CA VAL A 8 -12.90 -5.56 -2.27
C VAL A 8 -12.19 -6.07 -1.01
N ASP A 9 -11.69 -7.31 -1.02
CA ASP A 9 -10.92 -7.93 0.06
C ASP A 9 -9.78 -8.77 -0.50
N GLY A 10 -8.74 -8.95 0.27
CA GLY A 10 -7.58 -9.76 -0.11
C GLY A 10 -6.50 -9.01 -0.87
N GLN A 11 -6.60 -7.68 -1.03
CA GLN A 11 -5.61 -6.86 -1.72
C GLN A 11 -4.21 -7.06 -1.12
N GLN A 12 -4.08 -7.04 0.20
CA GLN A 12 -2.79 -7.27 0.87
C GLN A 12 -2.24 -8.67 0.63
N ARG A 13 -3.10 -9.70 0.66
CA ARG A 13 -2.69 -11.09 0.36
C ARG A 13 -2.15 -11.22 -1.06
N ILE A 14 -2.83 -10.62 -2.03
CA ILE A 14 -2.39 -10.62 -3.43
C ILE A 14 -1.10 -9.82 -3.57
N ARG A 15 -1.02 -8.62 -2.97
CA ARG A 15 0.19 -7.77 -3.00
C ARG A 15 1.38 -8.50 -2.38
N SER A 16 1.23 -9.12 -1.20
CA SER A 16 2.32 -9.88 -0.56
C SER A 16 2.83 -11.02 -1.44
N VAL A 17 1.93 -11.73 -2.14
CA VAL A 17 2.35 -12.79 -3.07
C VAL A 17 3.13 -12.23 -4.25
N LEU A 18 2.65 -11.13 -4.85
CA LEU A 18 3.33 -10.48 -5.98
C LEU A 18 4.68 -9.90 -5.56
N ASP A 19 4.73 -9.20 -4.41
CA ASP A 19 5.95 -8.61 -3.88
C ASP A 19 6.99 -9.69 -3.51
N PHE A 20 6.55 -10.86 -3.03
CA PHE A 20 7.44 -12.00 -2.81
C PHE A 20 7.99 -12.55 -4.12
N ILE A 21 7.16 -12.73 -5.16
CA ILE A 21 7.59 -13.16 -6.49
C ILE A 21 8.62 -12.18 -7.07
N ASP A 22 8.39 -10.87 -6.87
CA ASP A 22 9.28 -9.80 -7.31
C ASP A 22 10.59 -9.71 -6.48
N GLY A 23 10.75 -10.52 -5.42
CA GLY A 23 11.92 -10.54 -4.56
C GLY A 23 12.05 -9.33 -3.64
N LYS A 24 10.94 -8.62 -3.36
CA LYS A 24 10.96 -7.40 -2.54
C LYS A 24 11.17 -7.67 -1.05
N PHE A 25 10.96 -8.90 -0.60
CA PHE A 25 11.21 -9.32 0.78
C PHE A 25 11.54 -10.80 0.87
N SER A 26 12.16 -11.20 1.99
CA SER A 26 12.45 -12.58 2.35
C SER A 26 11.53 -13.06 3.47
N MET A 27 11.42 -14.38 3.64
CA MET A 27 10.60 -14.99 4.70
C MET A 27 11.15 -14.66 6.09
N ASP A 28 10.24 -14.32 7.01
CA ASP A 28 10.53 -14.00 8.41
C ASP A 28 10.70 -15.28 9.25
N GLU A 29 11.65 -15.26 10.21
CA GLU A 29 11.92 -16.38 11.11
C GLU A 29 10.71 -16.78 11.93
N LYS A 30 9.94 -15.80 12.40
CA LYS A 30 8.79 -16.02 13.26
C LYS A 30 7.62 -16.68 12.54
N GLU A 31 7.39 -16.32 11.28
CA GLU A 31 6.25 -16.80 10.50
C GLU A 31 6.58 -18.03 9.67
N SER A 32 7.84 -18.20 9.28
CA SER A 32 8.31 -19.28 8.41
C SER A 32 9.74 -19.72 8.75
N PRO A 33 9.96 -20.37 9.91
CA PRO A 33 11.31 -20.71 10.39
C PRO A 33 12.12 -21.53 9.38
N ASP A 34 11.47 -22.49 8.69
CA ASP A 34 12.11 -23.38 7.72
C ASP A 34 12.58 -22.66 6.43
N PHE A 35 12.10 -21.44 6.20
CA PHE A 35 12.39 -20.61 5.02
C PHE A 35 13.00 -19.27 5.39
N TYR A 36 13.44 -19.11 6.63
CA TYR A 36 14.01 -17.84 7.12
C TYR A 36 15.07 -17.28 6.18
N GLY A 37 14.97 -16.01 5.86
CA GLY A 37 15.90 -15.31 4.97
C GLY A 37 15.80 -15.69 3.49
N THR A 38 14.88 -16.59 3.12
CA THR A 38 14.71 -17.02 1.73
C THR A 38 13.75 -16.10 1.00
N ASP A 39 14.16 -15.50 -0.11
CA ASP A 39 13.31 -14.83 -1.08
C ASP A 39 12.77 -15.82 -2.13
N PHE A 40 11.91 -15.35 -3.04
CA PHE A 40 11.37 -16.21 -4.09
C PHE A 40 12.46 -16.81 -5.00
N ASN A 41 13.53 -16.06 -5.27
CA ASN A 41 14.62 -16.53 -6.14
C ASN A 41 15.40 -17.67 -5.47
N GLY A 42 15.57 -17.64 -4.15
CA GLY A 42 16.22 -18.66 -3.35
C GLY A 42 15.42 -19.97 -3.19
N LEU A 43 14.15 -20.01 -3.59
CA LEU A 43 13.34 -21.24 -3.55
C LEU A 43 13.82 -22.27 -4.58
N THR A 44 13.77 -23.57 -4.22
CA THR A 44 14.01 -24.67 -5.16
C THR A 44 12.92 -24.74 -6.23
N ILE A 45 13.18 -25.47 -7.30
CA ILE A 45 12.21 -25.66 -8.40
C ILE A 45 10.92 -26.31 -7.86
N GLU A 46 11.03 -27.29 -6.98
CA GLU A 46 9.91 -27.99 -6.37
C GLU A 46 9.08 -27.03 -5.50
N GLN A 47 9.74 -26.18 -4.71
CA GLN A 47 9.10 -25.17 -3.87
C GLN A 47 8.38 -24.12 -4.72
N LYS A 48 9.01 -23.61 -5.79
CA LYS A 48 8.34 -22.71 -6.75
C LYS A 48 7.13 -23.34 -7.39
N LYS A 49 7.22 -24.62 -7.76
CA LYS A 49 6.10 -25.37 -8.33
C LYS A 49 4.96 -25.50 -7.32
N ALA A 50 5.24 -25.84 -6.08
CA ALA A 50 4.24 -25.90 -5.01
C ALA A 50 3.59 -24.53 -4.74
N PHE A 51 4.40 -23.45 -4.74
CA PHE A 51 3.93 -22.09 -4.61
C PHE A 51 2.91 -21.71 -5.70
N PHE A 52 3.21 -22.01 -6.97
CA PHE A 52 2.29 -21.74 -8.09
C PHE A 52 1.08 -22.67 -8.16
N GLN A 53 1.07 -23.78 -7.41
CA GLN A 53 -0.09 -24.65 -7.28
C GLN A 53 -1.12 -24.13 -6.25
N TYR A 54 -0.77 -23.11 -5.46
CA TYR A 54 -1.71 -22.51 -4.52
C TYR A 54 -2.83 -21.78 -5.27
N ASN A 55 -4.08 -22.08 -4.90
CA ASN A 55 -5.25 -21.50 -5.53
C ASN A 55 -5.92 -20.47 -4.62
N PHE A 56 -6.11 -19.27 -5.11
CA PHE A 56 -6.97 -18.28 -4.48
C PHE A 56 -8.43 -18.56 -4.81
N VAL A 57 -9.27 -18.66 -3.79
CA VAL A 57 -10.72 -18.67 -3.98
C VAL A 57 -11.21 -17.24 -4.11
N VAL A 58 -11.70 -16.87 -5.29
CA VAL A 58 -12.23 -15.54 -5.59
C VAL A 58 -13.74 -15.59 -5.65
N ARG A 59 -14.42 -14.69 -4.94
CA ARG A 59 -15.86 -14.45 -5.05
C ARG A 59 -16.10 -13.14 -5.77
N ILE A 60 -16.90 -13.18 -6.82
CA ILE A 60 -17.32 -11.99 -7.54
C ILE A 60 -18.65 -11.53 -6.93
N LEU A 61 -18.72 -10.26 -6.56
CA LEU A 61 -19.94 -9.63 -6.07
C LEU A 61 -20.60 -8.92 -7.27
N PRO A 62 -21.83 -9.29 -7.65
CA PRO A 62 -22.53 -8.59 -8.73
C PRO A 62 -23.10 -7.26 -8.20
N ASP A 63 -22.97 -6.20 -9.00
CA ASP A 63 -23.67 -4.90 -8.90
C ASP A 63 -23.98 -4.40 -7.47
N VAL A 64 -22.94 -4.30 -6.62
CA VAL A 64 -23.09 -3.71 -5.27
C VAL A 64 -22.91 -2.20 -5.33
N ASN A 65 -23.81 -1.46 -4.71
CA ASN A 65 -23.65 -0.02 -4.51
C ASN A 65 -22.67 0.28 -3.36
N ASP A 66 -22.23 1.54 -3.23
CA ASP A 66 -21.23 1.96 -2.23
C ASP A 66 -21.67 1.70 -0.78
N VAL A 67 -22.95 1.77 -0.48
CA VAL A 67 -23.50 1.52 0.86
C VAL A 67 -23.39 0.02 1.20
N GLU A 68 -23.77 -0.84 0.27
CA GLU A 68 -23.66 -2.28 0.40
C GLU A 68 -22.20 -2.72 0.49
N LEU A 69 -21.33 -2.11 -0.34
CA LEU A 69 -19.91 -2.35 -0.32
C LEU A 69 -19.31 -2.05 1.06
N ARG A 70 -19.62 -0.90 1.64
CA ARG A 70 -19.20 -0.53 3.01
C ARG A 70 -19.72 -1.51 4.07
N ALA A 71 -20.96 -1.96 3.94
CA ALA A 71 -21.54 -2.95 4.87
C ALA A 71 -20.85 -4.32 4.77
N ILE A 72 -20.45 -4.73 3.55
CA ILE A 72 -19.67 -5.95 3.31
C ILE A 72 -18.29 -5.83 3.97
N PHE A 73 -17.58 -4.72 3.78
CA PHE A 73 -16.30 -4.44 4.43
C PHE A 73 -16.39 -4.52 5.96
N GLN A 74 -17.40 -3.90 6.55
CA GLN A 74 -17.59 -3.93 7.99
C GLN A 74 -17.85 -5.35 8.52
N ARG A 75 -18.53 -6.20 7.75
CA ARG A 75 -18.80 -7.61 8.13
C ARG A 75 -17.56 -8.49 7.99
N LEU A 76 -16.80 -8.33 6.92
CA LEU A 76 -15.55 -9.04 6.71
C LEU A 76 -14.54 -8.72 7.81
N ASN A 77 -14.51 -7.46 8.23
CA ASN A 77 -13.60 -6.96 9.24
C ASN A 77 -13.92 -7.42 10.69
N LYS A 78 -15.13 -7.89 10.97
CA LYS A 78 -15.50 -8.37 12.30
C LYS A 78 -14.78 -9.68 12.72
N ASN A 79 -14.29 -10.45 11.77
CA ASN A 79 -13.72 -11.79 12.00
C ASN A 79 -12.23 -11.91 11.67
N VAL A 80 -11.56 -10.83 11.26
CA VAL A 80 -10.14 -10.79 10.91
C VAL A 80 -9.52 -9.54 11.54
N VAL A 81 -8.21 -9.47 11.71
CA VAL A 81 -7.49 -8.29 12.21
C VAL A 81 -8.10 -7.02 11.63
N ALA A 82 -8.65 -6.17 12.50
CA ALA A 82 -9.37 -4.97 12.10
C ALA A 82 -8.53 -4.13 11.12
N LEU A 83 -9.13 -3.76 9.97
CA LEU A 83 -8.49 -2.85 9.04
C LEU A 83 -8.17 -1.55 9.78
N ASN A 84 -6.98 -1.02 9.56
CA ASN A 84 -6.65 0.31 10.04
C ASN A 84 -7.35 1.39 9.17
N LYS A 85 -7.29 2.64 9.63
CA LYS A 85 -7.95 3.75 8.92
C LYS A 85 -7.45 3.94 7.49
N GLN A 86 -6.15 3.68 7.24
CA GLN A 86 -5.57 3.83 5.91
C GLN A 86 -5.99 2.71 4.96
N GLU A 87 -6.06 1.48 5.44
CA GLU A 87 -6.59 0.35 4.67
C GLU A 87 -8.07 0.59 4.27
N LEU A 88 -8.86 1.22 5.16
CA LEU A 88 -10.24 1.63 4.83
C LEU A 88 -10.26 2.72 3.77
N ARG A 89 -9.37 3.73 3.83
CA ARG A 89 -9.25 4.78 2.80
C ARG A 89 -8.87 4.18 1.46
N GLN A 90 -7.89 3.28 1.43
CA GLN A 90 -7.47 2.60 0.21
C GLN A 90 -8.60 1.81 -0.46
N ALA A 91 -9.53 1.29 0.31
CA ALA A 91 -10.70 0.58 -0.18
C ALA A 91 -11.87 1.50 -0.58
N THR A 92 -11.87 2.75 -0.10
CA THR A 92 -12.98 3.69 -0.30
C THR A 92 -12.72 4.69 -1.41
N TYR A 93 -11.47 5.14 -1.55
CA TYR A 93 -11.06 6.22 -2.46
C TYR A 93 -10.26 5.67 -3.63
N SER A 94 -10.43 6.27 -4.81
CA SER A 94 -9.72 5.90 -6.04
C SER A 94 -9.27 7.13 -6.85
N GLY A 95 -9.49 8.31 -6.33
CA GLY A 95 -9.23 9.60 -6.95
C GLY A 95 -7.74 9.92 -7.17
N PRO A 96 -7.42 11.10 -7.74
CA PRO A 96 -6.05 11.48 -8.07
C PRO A 96 -5.16 11.56 -6.82
N PHE A 97 -5.68 12.04 -5.68
CA PHE A 97 -4.90 12.16 -4.46
C PHE A 97 -4.35 10.83 -3.97
N ILE A 98 -5.21 9.81 -3.78
CA ILE A 98 -4.74 8.50 -3.28
C ILE A 98 -3.81 7.81 -4.28
N ARG A 99 -4.05 7.97 -5.59
CA ARG A 99 -3.14 7.42 -6.61
C ARG A 99 -1.75 8.04 -6.53
N LEU A 100 -1.67 9.37 -6.35
CA LEU A 100 -0.39 10.05 -6.18
C LEU A 100 0.31 9.61 -4.89
N MET A 101 -0.42 9.49 -3.75
CA MET A 101 0.16 9.05 -2.48
C MET A 101 0.74 7.63 -2.57
N ASN A 102 0.03 6.71 -3.22
CA ASN A 102 0.55 5.37 -3.51
C ASN A 102 1.82 5.42 -4.40
N THR A 103 1.81 6.23 -5.45
CA THR A 103 2.95 6.39 -6.36
C THR A 103 4.19 6.92 -5.63
N ILE A 104 4.01 7.89 -4.73
CA ILE A 104 5.11 8.47 -3.97
C ILE A 104 5.62 7.47 -2.92
N SER A 105 4.73 6.79 -2.19
CA SER A 105 5.13 5.83 -1.15
C SER A 105 5.90 4.63 -1.71
N ASP A 106 5.65 4.23 -2.96
CA ASP A 106 6.34 3.14 -3.64
C ASP A 106 7.77 3.49 -4.14
N LYS A 107 8.25 4.74 -3.94
CA LYS A 107 9.60 5.12 -4.39
C LYS A 107 10.68 4.39 -3.58
N GLU A 108 11.64 3.79 -4.29
CA GLU A 108 12.74 3.00 -3.71
C GLU A 108 13.55 3.71 -2.63
N VAL A 109 13.61 5.04 -2.65
CA VAL A 109 14.37 5.81 -1.66
C VAL A 109 13.91 5.50 -0.24
N PHE A 110 12.61 5.30 0.00
CA PHE A 110 12.07 5.01 1.32
C PHE A 110 12.51 3.64 1.85
N SER A 111 12.57 2.63 0.99
CA SER A 111 13.09 1.32 1.37
C SER A 111 14.61 1.36 1.60
N LYS A 112 15.36 2.09 0.76
CA LYS A 112 16.82 2.24 0.89
C LYS A 112 17.23 2.93 2.19
N ILE A 113 16.47 3.93 2.65
CA ILE A 113 16.75 4.63 3.93
C ILE A 113 16.15 3.91 5.14
N GLY A 114 15.39 2.83 4.95
CA GLY A 114 14.75 2.08 6.02
C GLY A 114 13.67 2.87 6.77
N LEU A 115 13.00 3.82 6.10
CA LEU A 115 11.98 4.67 6.74
C LEU A 115 10.75 3.85 7.16
N PHE A 116 10.38 2.85 6.36
CA PHE A 116 9.25 1.98 6.61
C PHE A 116 9.70 0.53 6.74
N THR A 117 9.16 -0.16 7.74
CA THR A 117 9.35 -1.60 7.86
C THR A 117 8.43 -2.33 6.87
N PRO A 118 8.74 -3.60 6.51
CA PRO A 118 7.83 -4.40 5.68
C PRO A 118 6.41 -4.52 6.27
N ASN A 119 6.28 -4.45 7.60
CA ASN A 119 4.98 -4.45 8.26
C ASN A 119 4.23 -3.12 8.06
N ASP A 120 4.93 -1.98 8.05
CA ASP A 120 4.32 -0.67 7.81
C ASP A 120 3.77 -0.60 6.39
N VAL A 121 4.56 -1.05 5.39
CA VAL A 121 4.12 -1.14 3.99
C VAL A 121 2.91 -2.08 3.85
N ARG A 122 2.97 -3.25 4.49
CA ARG A 122 1.85 -4.21 4.48
C ARG A 122 0.57 -3.62 5.07
N ARG A 123 0.69 -2.72 6.05
CA ARG A 123 -0.42 -2.03 6.72
C ARG A 123 -0.73 -0.66 6.12
N MET A 124 -0.10 -0.30 4.98
CA MET A 124 -0.27 0.98 4.28
C MET A 124 0.02 2.21 5.16
N LEU A 125 0.87 2.06 6.19
CA LEU A 125 1.28 3.17 7.04
C LEU A 125 2.26 4.11 6.33
N ASP A 126 2.97 3.62 5.32
CA ASP A 126 3.75 4.39 4.36
C ASP A 126 2.86 5.37 3.58
N VAL A 127 1.75 4.90 3.03
CA VAL A 127 0.77 5.74 2.32
C VAL A 127 0.13 6.76 3.26
N GLU A 128 -0.22 6.35 4.50
CA GLU A 128 -0.74 7.27 5.52
C GLU A 128 0.25 8.39 5.84
N TYR A 129 1.53 8.03 6.03
CA TYR A 129 2.60 8.98 6.32
C TYR A 129 2.81 9.99 5.19
N ILE A 130 2.89 9.53 3.94
CA ILE A 130 3.02 10.40 2.76
C ILE A 130 1.80 11.32 2.63
N SER A 131 0.60 10.81 2.91
CA SER A 131 -0.63 11.62 2.89
C SER A 131 -0.60 12.72 3.96
N GLU A 132 -0.16 12.40 5.19
CA GLU A 132 -0.02 13.39 6.27
C GLU A 132 1.01 14.47 5.91
N LEU A 133 2.16 14.10 5.33
CA LEU A 133 3.18 15.03 4.88
C LEU A 133 2.65 15.94 3.75
N THR A 134 1.97 15.37 2.77
CA THR A 134 1.40 16.14 1.67
C THR A 134 0.37 17.15 2.16
N ILE A 135 -0.49 16.75 3.09
CA ILE A 135 -1.48 17.67 3.68
C ILE A 135 -0.80 18.74 4.52
N ALA A 136 0.24 18.39 5.27
CA ALA A 136 1.02 19.37 6.01
C ALA A 136 1.73 20.38 5.08
N LEU A 137 2.19 19.93 3.92
CA LEU A 137 2.77 20.79 2.88
C LEU A 137 1.74 21.78 2.32
N LEU A 138 0.53 21.31 2.00
CA LEU A 138 -0.50 22.12 1.34
C LEU A 138 -1.29 23.01 2.32
N ASN A 139 -1.54 22.54 3.53
CA ASN A 139 -2.49 23.14 4.46
C ASN A 139 -1.89 23.42 5.85
N GLY A 140 -0.57 23.27 6.02
CA GLY A 140 0.09 23.40 7.31
C GLY A 140 -0.13 22.20 8.24
N ILE A 141 0.53 22.22 9.39
CA ILE A 141 0.48 21.11 10.37
C ILE A 141 -0.92 20.93 10.92
N GLN A 142 -1.44 19.72 10.82
CA GLN A 142 -2.76 19.34 11.31
C GLN A 142 -2.69 18.72 12.71
N ASN A 143 -3.52 19.21 13.64
CA ASN A 143 -3.50 18.76 15.02
C ASN A 143 -4.19 17.41 15.28
N LYS A 144 -4.86 16.81 14.28
CA LYS A 144 -5.59 15.55 14.44
C LYS A 144 -5.55 14.71 13.16
N LYS A 145 -5.17 13.45 13.27
CA LYS A 145 -5.25 12.44 12.20
C LYS A 145 -6.66 12.23 11.64
N ASP A 146 -7.70 12.54 12.43
CA ASP A 146 -9.10 12.39 11.99
C ASP A 146 -9.48 13.33 10.84
N LYS A 147 -8.71 14.40 10.62
CA LYS A 147 -8.94 15.31 9.48
C LYS A 147 -8.46 14.75 8.13
N LEU A 148 -7.61 13.72 8.13
CA LEU A 148 -7.07 13.12 6.92
C LEU A 148 -8.19 12.62 6.00
N GLU A 149 -9.25 12.05 6.57
CA GLU A 149 -10.44 11.58 5.83
C GLU A 149 -11.08 12.69 4.98
N ASN A 150 -11.17 13.91 5.53
CA ASN A 150 -11.77 15.05 4.83
C ASN A 150 -10.97 15.43 3.57
N TYR A 151 -9.63 15.28 3.60
CA TYR A 151 -8.79 15.58 2.45
C TYR A 151 -8.90 14.50 1.37
N TYR A 152 -9.01 13.22 1.75
CA TYR A 152 -9.29 12.16 0.78
C TYR A 152 -10.61 12.40 0.06
N GLN A 153 -11.64 12.83 0.80
CA GLN A 153 -12.94 13.16 0.21
C GLN A 153 -12.87 14.43 -0.65
N LEU A 154 -12.15 15.46 -0.20
CA LEU A 154 -12.01 16.73 -0.92
C LEU A 154 -11.31 16.55 -2.26
N TYR A 155 -10.28 15.70 -2.31
CA TYR A 155 -9.45 15.46 -3.49
C TYR A 155 -9.82 14.18 -4.26
N GLU A 156 -11.03 13.63 -4.06
CA GLU A 156 -11.45 12.41 -4.75
C GLU A 156 -11.71 12.65 -6.24
N GLU A 157 -12.39 13.75 -6.56
CA GLU A 157 -12.76 14.05 -7.95
C GLU A 157 -11.67 14.88 -8.67
N ASP A 158 -11.06 15.81 -7.96
CA ASP A 158 -10.04 16.72 -8.51
C ASP A 158 -8.96 17.02 -7.48
N PHE A 159 -7.71 16.98 -7.95
CA PHE A 159 -6.54 17.36 -7.16
C PHE A 159 -5.63 18.27 -8.02
N SER A 160 -6.00 19.53 -8.12
CA SER A 160 -5.35 20.52 -8.97
C SER A 160 -3.85 20.74 -8.63
N GLN A 161 -3.43 20.41 -7.41
CA GLN A 161 -2.04 20.51 -6.95
C GLN A 161 -1.20 19.24 -7.23
N GLU A 162 -1.73 18.25 -7.97
CA GLU A 162 -1.09 16.94 -8.18
C GLU A 162 0.34 17.07 -8.74
N GLU A 163 0.53 17.86 -9.81
CA GLU A 163 1.83 18.04 -10.46
C GLU A 163 2.81 18.82 -9.57
N ASP A 164 2.36 19.86 -8.88
CA ASP A 164 3.20 20.64 -7.97
C ASP A 164 3.72 19.77 -6.81
N VAL A 165 2.85 18.96 -6.22
CA VAL A 165 3.21 18.02 -5.15
C VAL A 165 4.22 16.99 -5.65
N LYS A 166 3.99 16.42 -6.81
CA LYS A 166 4.88 15.44 -7.43
C LYS A 166 6.27 16.02 -7.67
N GLU A 167 6.35 17.23 -8.22
CA GLU A 167 7.62 17.94 -8.46
C GLU A 167 8.39 18.18 -7.15
N ILE A 168 7.71 18.65 -6.10
CA ILE A 168 8.33 18.86 -4.78
C ILE A 168 8.91 17.56 -4.25
N TYR A 169 8.17 16.45 -4.31
CA TYR A 169 8.69 15.15 -3.86
C TYR A 169 9.87 14.68 -4.71
N ASP A 170 9.82 14.84 -6.01
CA ASP A 170 10.92 14.45 -6.91
C ASP A 170 12.20 15.22 -6.59
N VAL A 171 12.11 16.53 -6.34
CA VAL A 171 13.25 17.37 -5.93
C VAL A 171 13.78 16.93 -4.57
N VAL A 172 12.92 16.84 -3.56
CA VAL A 172 13.34 16.51 -2.18
C VAL A 172 13.94 15.10 -2.10
N LEU A 173 13.31 14.11 -2.73
CA LEU A 173 13.83 12.73 -2.71
C LEU A 173 15.11 12.60 -3.53
N GLY A 174 15.25 13.38 -4.62
CA GLY A 174 16.50 13.47 -5.38
C GLY A 174 17.65 14.04 -4.55
N GLU A 175 17.40 15.08 -3.73
CA GLU A 175 18.42 15.62 -2.82
C GLU A 175 18.75 14.64 -1.68
N LEU A 176 17.74 13.96 -1.11
CA LEU A 176 17.96 12.92 -0.11
C LEU A 176 18.86 11.80 -0.60
N GLN A 177 18.68 11.35 -1.84
CA GLN A 177 19.54 10.32 -2.44
C GLN A 177 20.99 10.76 -2.59
N LYS A 178 21.25 12.05 -2.81
CA LYS A 178 22.63 12.60 -2.89
C LYS A 178 23.30 12.68 -1.52
N ILE A 179 22.52 13.02 -0.49
CA ILE A 179 23.01 13.19 0.89
C ILE A 179 23.27 11.84 1.57
N LEU A 180 22.49 10.81 1.21
CA LEU A 180 22.47 9.48 1.81
C LEU A 180 22.97 8.37 0.85
N PRO A 181 24.12 8.55 0.16
CA PRO A 181 24.57 7.61 -0.87
C PRO A 181 24.94 6.21 -0.33
N ASN A 182 25.05 6.03 1.00
CA ASN A 182 25.64 4.85 1.64
C ASN A 182 24.73 4.16 2.68
N ILE A 183 23.42 4.38 2.67
CA ILE A 183 22.52 3.72 3.64
C ILE A 183 22.07 2.32 3.18
N SER A 184 22.70 1.77 2.16
CA SER A 184 22.48 0.38 1.75
C SER A 184 23.76 -0.44 1.97
N SER A 185 23.99 -0.86 3.19
CA SER A 185 24.90 -1.96 3.49
C SER A 185 24.37 -2.78 4.66
#